data_4605cab4357afdafd5821336345b4326
#
_entry.id   4605cab4357afdafd5821336345b4326
#
_cell.length_a   1.000
_cell.length_b   1.000
_cell.length_c   1.000
_cell.angle_alpha   90.00
_cell.angle_beta   90.00
_cell.angle_gamma   90.00
#
_symmetry.space_group_name_H-M   'P 1'
#
loop_
_entity.id
_entity.type
_entity.pdbx_description
1 polymer ?
#
loop_
_entity_poly.entity_id
_entity_poly.type
_entity_poly.pdbx_seq_one_letter_code
_entity_poly.pdbx_strand_id
1 'polypeptide(L)'
;MKAQNRIGFGTAALTIAVLVWSSGLGMAADKGIMDPTGTWKLATINSETKAKSPERTLKLKLEGGRLTGTIDGRSEVNGKVKKFEWAIKDTKLKGNDISFTVTHAPTFGNGPDSTTTYEGKITGDAMKGTAETEWSGNTHKRDFEARRVKE
;
A
#
# COMPACT_ATOMS: atom_id res chain seq x y z
N MET A 1 -57.64 66.62 -17.85
CA MET A 1 -57.68 65.26 -17.31
C MET A 1 -56.25 64.70 -17.35
N LYS A 2 -55.61 64.75 -16.25
CA LYS A 2 -54.21 64.28 -16.18
C LYS A 2 -54.20 63.06 -15.29
N ALA A 3 -53.92 61.93 -15.87
CA ALA A 3 -53.63 60.72 -15.09
C ALA A 3 -52.22 60.86 -14.54
N GLN A 4 -52.11 61.01 -13.25
CA GLN A 4 -50.82 60.97 -12.59
C GLN A 4 -50.45 59.51 -12.31
N ASN A 5 -49.47 59.08 -13.05
CA ASN A 5 -48.86 57.78 -12.87
C ASN A 5 -47.86 57.89 -11.71
N ARG A 6 -48.27 57.42 -10.54
CA ARG A 6 -47.30 57.26 -9.44
C ARG A 6 -46.64 55.93 -9.55
N ILE A 7 -45.43 55.99 -9.99
CA ILE A 7 -44.54 54.83 -9.97
C ILE A 7 -44.07 54.66 -8.52
N GLY A 8 -44.60 53.64 -7.88
CA GLY A 8 -44.13 53.22 -6.59
C GLY A 8 -42.74 52.53 -6.77
N PHE A 9 -41.72 53.17 -6.24
CA PHE A 9 -40.44 52.49 -6.11
C PHE A 9 -40.55 51.48 -4.99
N GLY A 10 -40.81 50.24 -5.37
CA GLY A 10 -40.61 49.09 -4.49
C GLY A 10 -39.13 48.90 -4.31
N THR A 11 -38.63 49.21 -3.15
CA THR A 11 -37.29 48.81 -2.73
C THR A 11 -37.31 47.31 -2.57
N ALA A 12 -36.85 46.62 -3.62
CA ALA A 12 -36.49 45.22 -3.52
C ALA A 12 -35.24 45.13 -2.67
N ALA A 13 -35.41 44.78 -1.40
CA ALA A 13 -34.32 44.37 -0.57
C ALA A 13 -33.79 43.05 -1.14
N LEU A 14 -32.69 43.14 -1.85
CA LEU A 14 -31.94 42.01 -2.31
C LEU A 14 -31.29 41.38 -1.06
N THR A 15 -31.97 40.48 -0.42
CA THR A 15 -31.38 39.65 0.60
C THR A 15 -30.45 38.69 -0.13
N ILE A 16 -29.18 39.08 -0.21
CA ILE A 16 -28.14 38.15 -0.60
C ILE A 16 -28.06 37.11 0.52
N ALA A 17 -28.75 36.01 0.33
CA ALA A 17 -28.47 34.83 1.08
C ALA A 17 -27.06 34.38 0.69
N VAL A 18 -26.10 34.82 1.48
CA VAL A 18 -24.78 34.21 1.48
C VAL A 18 -25.01 32.78 1.93
N LEU A 19 -25.22 31.91 0.97
CA LEU A 19 -25.03 30.48 1.17
C LEU A 19 -23.53 30.34 1.50
N VAL A 20 -23.23 30.45 2.78
CA VAL A 20 -22.02 29.90 3.32
C VAL A 20 -22.12 28.41 3.05
N TRP A 21 -21.63 27.98 1.91
CA TRP A 21 -21.18 26.64 1.76
C TRP A 21 -20.06 26.52 2.81
N SER A 22 -20.42 26.20 4.02
CA SER A 22 -19.52 25.46 4.85
C SER A 22 -19.30 24.18 4.07
N SER A 23 -18.33 24.24 3.15
CA SER A 23 -17.57 23.09 2.81
C SER A 23 -17.08 22.60 4.18
N GLY A 24 -17.94 21.84 4.84
CA GLY A 24 -17.43 20.86 5.75
C GLY A 24 -16.46 20.11 4.89
N LEU A 25 -15.23 20.57 4.91
CA LEU A 25 -14.12 19.67 4.84
C LEU A 25 -14.43 18.70 5.96
N GLY A 26 -15.33 17.74 5.62
CA GLY A 26 -15.27 16.49 6.29
C GLY A 26 -13.81 16.19 6.18
N MET A 27 -13.08 16.46 7.21
CA MET A 27 -11.88 15.73 7.45
C MET A 27 -12.37 14.31 7.40
N ALA A 28 -12.30 13.71 6.19
CA ALA A 28 -12.28 12.29 6.06
C ALA A 28 -11.29 11.94 7.13
N ALA A 29 -11.81 11.39 8.24
CA ALA A 29 -11.01 11.09 9.40
C ALA A 29 -9.72 10.61 8.79
N ASP A 30 -8.66 11.38 9.01
CA ASP A 30 -7.36 11.03 8.51
C ASP A 30 -7.22 9.60 9.02
N LYS A 31 -7.55 8.63 8.16
CA LYS A 31 -7.24 7.24 8.40
C LYS A 31 -5.76 7.28 8.30
N GLY A 32 -5.15 7.64 9.45
CA GLY A 32 -3.79 8.01 9.55
C GLY A 32 -3.03 6.99 8.75
N ILE A 33 -2.24 7.44 7.79
CA ILE A 33 -1.40 6.56 7.00
C ILE A 33 -0.82 5.58 8.01
N MET A 34 -1.22 4.31 7.93
CA MET A 34 -0.73 3.31 8.86
C MET A 34 0.76 3.24 8.62
N ASP A 35 1.54 3.71 9.59
CA ASP A 35 3.00 3.68 9.49
C ASP A 35 3.46 2.22 9.40
N PRO A 36 3.94 1.76 8.25
CA PRO A 36 4.42 0.39 8.07
C PRO A 36 5.81 0.17 8.65
N THR A 37 6.45 1.21 9.18
CA THR A 37 7.81 1.13 9.72
C THR A 37 7.90 0.03 10.77
N GLY A 38 8.94 -0.78 10.66
CA GLY A 38 9.23 -1.87 11.58
C GLY A 38 9.63 -3.16 10.88
N THR A 39 9.78 -4.18 11.68
CA THR A 39 10.14 -5.53 11.23
C THR A 39 8.89 -6.39 11.14
N TRP A 40 8.75 -7.09 10.02
CA TRP A 40 7.61 -7.96 9.75
C TRP A 40 8.08 -9.38 9.42
N LYS A 41 7.33 -10.37 9.86
CA LYS A 41 7.47 -11.76 9.42
C LYS A 41 6.44 -12.04 8.34
N LEU A 42 6.92 -12.29 7.14
CA LEU A 42 6.12 -12.48 5.93
C LEU A 42 6.20 -13.93 5.44
N ALA A 43 5.06 -14.53 5.14
CA ALA A 43 4.96 -15.83 4.50
C ALA A 43 4.01 -15.74 3.30
N THR A 44 4.32 -16.46 2.23
CA THR A 44 3.40 -16.64 1.11
C THR A 44 2.61 -17.95 1.30
N ILE A 45 1.38 -17.95 0.82
CA ILE A 45 0.44 -19.05 0.96
C ILE A 45 0.07 -19.51 -0.44
N ASN A 46 0.25 -20.79 -0.71
CA ASN A 46 -0.23 -21.38 -1.94
C ASN A 46 -1.76 -21.39 -1.91
N SER A 47 -2.40 -20.80 -2.93
CA SER A 47 -3.86 -20.63 -2.97
C SER A 47 -4.62 -21.97 -3.03
N GLU A 48 -4.01 -22.98 -3.63
CA GLU A 48 -4.61 -24.32 -3.84
C GLU A 48 -4.38 -25.23 -2.63
N THR A 49 -3.13 -25.38 -2.24
CA THR A 49 -2.73 -26.34 -1.19
C THR A 49 -2.79 -25.77 0.23
N LYS A 50 -2.96 -24.43 0.35
CA LYS A 50 -2.86 -23.68 1.62
C LYS A 50 -1.51 -23.84 2.34
N ALA A 51 -0.52 -24.40 1.68
CA ALA A 51 0.83 -24.53 2.20
C ALA A 51 1.48 -23.14 2.34
N LYS A 52 2.09 -22.89 3.50
CA LYS A 52 2.84 -21.67 3.78
C LYS A 52 4.31 -21.86 3.44
N SER A 53 4.91 -20.84 2.83
CA SER A 53 6.36 -20.79 2.67
C SER A 53 7.05 -20.56 4.02
N PRO A 54 8.35 -20.85 4.13
CA PRO A 54 9.15 -20.35 5.24
C PRO A 54 9.01 -18.84 5.41
N GLU A 55 8.96 -18.38 6.65
CA GLU A 55 8.87 -16.96 6.96
C GLU A 55 10.14 -16.23 6.51
N ARG A 56 9.92 -15.05 5.95
CA ARG A 56 10.96 -14.09 5.59
C ARG A 56 10.85 -12.87 6.48
N THR A 57 11.96 -12.19 6.71
CA THR A 57 11.96 -10.93 7.44
C THR A 57 11.87 -9.79 6.45
N LEU A 58 10.81 -9.00 6.57
CA LEU A 58 10.60 -7.77 5.82
C LEU A 58 10.82 -6.60 6.78
N LYS A 59 11.77 -5.74 6.48
CA LYS A 59 12.03 -4.51 7.22
C LYS A 59 11.53 -3.34 6.39
N LEU A 60 10.68 -2.53 6.95
CA LEU A 60 10.09 -1.36 6.30
C LEU A 60 10.44 -0.09 7.07
N LYS A 61 10.64 0.99 6.34
CA LYS A 61 10.87 2.32 6.88
C LYS A 61 10.14 3.36 6.03
N LEU A 62 9.31 4.15 6.68
CA LEU A 62 8.62 5.29 6.06
C LEU A 62 9.29 6.58 6.50
N GLU A 63 9.87 7.31 5.57
CA GLU A 63 10.51 8.60 5.80
C GLU A 63 10.05 9.61 4.75
N GLY A 64 9.49 10.73 5.17
CA GLY A 64 9.08 11.81 4.27
C GLY A 64 8.08 11.36 3.20
N GLY A 65 7.20 10.43 3.50
CA GLY A 65 6.25 9.84 2.54
C GLY A 65 6.84 8.81 1.60
N ARG A 66 8.14 8.51 1.71
CA ARG A 66 8.81 7.48 0.91
C ARG A 66 8.98 6.20 1.73
N LEU A 67 8.49 5.12 1.18
CA LEU A 67 8.65 3.79 1.76
C LEU A 67 9.91 3.13 1.19
N THR A 68 10.77 2.66 2.09
CA THR A 68 11.98 1.89 1.78
C THR A 68 12.02 0.64 2.63
N GLY A 69 12.86 -0.30 2.28
CA GLY A 69 13.04 -1.49 3.10
C GLY A 69 13.80 -2.60 2.39
N THR A 70 13.92 -3.70 3.10
CA THR A 70 14.55 -4.93 2.63
C THR A 70 13.74 -6.14 3.02
N ILE A 71 13.83 -7.18 2.21
CA ILE A 71 13.30 -8.51 2.52
C ILE A 71 14.42 -9.52 2.50
N ASP A 72 14.51 -10.33 3.54
CA ASP A 72 15.47 -11.41 3.58
C ASP A 72 14.88 -12.70 2.97
N GLY A 73 15.78 -13.54 2.51
CA GLY A 73 15.46 -14.88 2.07
C GLY A 73 16.55 -15.83 2.51
N ARG A 74 16.20 -17.09 2.50
CA ARG A 74 17.07 -18.17 2.89
C ARG A 74 16.93 -19.30 1.88
N SER A 75 18.03 -19.78 1.38
CA SER A 75 18.07 -20.98 0.54
C SER A 75 19.04 -21.99 1.13
N GLU A 76 18.65 -23.24 1.14
CA GLU A 76 19.48 -24.35 1.56
C GLU A 76 19.82 -25.20 0.36
N VAL A 77 21.13 -25.41 0.13
CA VAL A 77 21.64 -26.23 -0.96
C VAL A 77 22.80 -27.06 -0.43
N ASN A 78 22.71 -28.36 -0.61
CA ASN A 78 23.73 -29.30 -0.16
C ASN A 78 24.09 -29.14 1.34
N GLY A 79 23.08 -28.88 2.20
CA GLY A 79 23.28 -28.67 3.63
C GLY A 79 23.88 -27.29 3.99
N LYS A 80 24.12 -26.43 3.00
CA LYS A 80 24.60 -25.06 3.23
C LYS A 80 23.44 -24.08 3.15
N VAL A 81 23.23 -23.31 4.22
CA VAL A 81 22.25 -22.23 4.26
C VAL A 81 22.89 -20.96 3.73
N LYS A 82 22.33 -20.41 2.66
CA LYS A 82 22.69 -19.12 2.11
C LYS A 82 21.58 -18.11 2.44
N LYS A 83 21.97 -16.98 3.04
CA LYS A 83 21.05 -15.87 3.32
C LYS A 83 21.19 -14.82 2.23
N PHE A 84 20.08 -14.23 1.86
CA PHE A 84 19.98 -13.15 0.87
C PHE A 84 19.23 -12.00 1.50
N GLU A 85 19.53 -10.81 1.07
CA GLU A 85 18.77 -9.61 1.37
C GLU A 85 18.55 -8.84 0.08
N TRP A 86 17.30 -8.51 -0.21
CA TRP A 86 16.93 -7.75 -1.39
C TRP A 86 16.24 -6.46 -0.97
N ALA A 87 16.62 -5.35 -1.61
CA ALA A 87 15.92 -4.09 -1.43
C ALA A 87 14.54 -4.14 -2.10
N ILE A 88 13.54 -3.58 -1.46
CA ILE A 88 12.24 -3.35 -2.08
C ILE A 88 12.31 -2.16 -3.03
N LYS A 89 11.56 -2.23 -4.13
CA LYS A 89 11.48 -1.22 -5.18
C LYS A 89 10.03 -0.90 -5.49
N ASP A 90 9.79 0.14 -6.29
CA ASP A 90 8.47 0.53 -6.78
C ASP A 90 7.41 0.60 -5.68
N THR A 91 7.81 1.20 -4.57
CA THR A 91 7.01 1.25 -3.37
C THR A 91 5.88 2.27 -3.51
N LYS A 92 4.68 1.86 -3.09
CA LYS A 92 3.50 2.72 -2.99
C LYS A 92 2.83 2.49 -1.65
N LEU A 93 2.42 3.57 -1.03
CA LEU A 93 1.62 3.54 0.20
C LEU A 93 0.50 4.57 0.06
N LYS A 94 -0.74 4.09 0.10
CA LYS A 94 -1.92 4.92 0.01
C LYS A 94 -2.91 4.51 1.11
N GLY A 95 -2.99 5.31 2.16
CA GLY A 95 -3.76 4.93 3.35
C GLY A 95 -3.20 3.63 3.95
N ASN A 96 -4.00 2.58 3.93
CA ASN A 96 -3.61 1.25 4.41
C ASN A 96 -3.13 0.33 3.29
N ASP A 97 -3.23 0.77 2.03
CA ASP A 97 -2.82 -0.04 0.89
C ASP A 97 -1.32 0.12 0.66
N ILE A 98 -0.62 -0.99 0.60
CA ILE A 98 0.81 -1.05 0.38
C ILE A 98 1.12 -1.89 -0.85
N SER A 99 2.05 -1.42 -1.67
CA SER A 99 2.60 -2.18 -2.78
C SER A 99 4.10 -1.99 -2.86
N PHE A 100 4.81 -3.05 -3.18
CA PHE A 100 6.25 -3.01 -3.43
C PHE A 100 6.69 -4.20 -4.27
N THR A 101 7.82 -4.03 -4.94
CA THR A 101 8.41 -5.03 -5.84
C THR A 101 9.76 -5.47 -5.31
N VAL A 102 10.06 -6.75 -5.45
CA VAL A 102 11.35 -7.35 -5.10
C VAL A 102 11.87 -8.12 -6.30
N THR A 103 13.10 -7.80 -6.71
CA THR A 103 13.79 -8.56 -7.75
C THR A 103 14.76 -9.52 -7.10
N HIS A 104 14.58 -10.80 -7.36
CA HIS A 104 15.44 -11.88 -6.88
C HIS A 104 16.39 -12.31 -7.98
N ALA A 105 17.67 -12.13 -7.76
CA ALA A 105 18.67 -12.77 -8.61
C ALA A 105 18.58 -14.31 -8.49
N PRO A 106 18.91 -15.05 -9.55
CA PRO A 106 18.84 -16.51 -9.50
C PRO A 106 19.74 -17.02 -8.37
N THR A 107 19.17 -17.87 -7.55
CA THR A 107 19.87 -18.48 -6.40
C THR A 107 20.96 -19.44 -6.86
N PHE A 108 20.79 -19.99 -8.05
CA PHE A 108 21.72 -20.97 -8.66
C PHE A 108 21.81 -20.74 -10.18
N GLY A 109 23.05 -20.75 -10.68
CA GLY A 109 23.33 -20.65 -12.10
C GLY A 109 23.09 -19.25 -12.70
N ASN A 110 23.05 -19.18 -14.01
CA ASN A 110 22.83 -17.97 -14.80
C ASN A 110 21.38 -17.87 -15.28
N GLY A 111 20.42 -18.22 -14.43
CA GLY A 111 19.01 -18.09 -14.77
C GLY A 111 18.56 -16.63 -14.81
N PRO A 112 17.36 -16.35 -15.36
CA PRO A 112 16.79 -15.02 -15.32
C PRO A 112 16.40 -14.63 -13.89
N ASP A 113 16.46 -13.34 -13.60
CA ASP A 113 15.92 -12.79 -12.37
C ASP A 113 14.42 -13.07 -12.30
N SER A 114 13.91 -13.25 -11.09
CA SER A 114 12.48 -13.27 -10.82
C SER A 114 12.06 -12.00 -10.13
N THR A 115 10.92 -11.47 -10.51
CA THR A 115 10.35 -10.27 -9.89
C THR A 115 9.06 -10.63 -9.20
N THR A 116 8.96 -10.27 -7.93
CA THR A 116 7.73 -10.46 -7.15
C THR A 116 7.16 -9.12 -6.76
N THR A 117 5.92 -8.88 -7.15
CA THR A 117 5.13 -7.72 -6.74
C THR A 117 4.20 -8.12 -5.60
N TYR A 118 4.29 -7.41 -4.51
CA TYR A 118 3.43 -7.56 -3.34
C TYR A 118 2.42 -6.43 -3.31
N GLU A 119 1.15 -6.78 -3.22
CA GLU A 119 0.06 -5.83 -3.07
C GLU A 119 -0.82 -6.26 -1.89
N GLY A 120 -1.00 -5.41 -0.92
CA GLY A 120 -1.72 -5.78 0.29
C GLY A 120 -2.28 -4.61 1.06
N LYS A 121 -2.92 -4.96 2.16
CA LYS A 121 -3.51 -4.01 3.09
C LYS A 121 -2.96 -4.24 4.49
N ILE A 122 -2.62 -3.15 5.14
CA ILE A 122 -2.16 -3.13 6.54
C ILE A 122 -3.37 -2.95 7.44
N THR A 123 -3.48 -3.79 8.45
CA THR A 123 -4.51 -3.69 9.48
C THR A 123 -3.85 -3.92 10.85
N GLY A 124 -3.54 -2.84 11.56
CA GLY A 124 -2.80 -2.91 12.81
C GLY A 124 -1.41 -3.52 12.64
N ASP A 125 -1.15 -4.62 13.31
CA ASP A 125 0.13 -5.36 13.24
C ASP A 125 0.11 -6.51 12.23
N ALA A 126 -0.88 -6.53 11.34
CA ALA A 126 -1.04 -7.53 10.30
C ALA A 126 -1.07 -6.88 8.90
N MET A 127 -0.53 -7.58 7.93
CA MET A 127 -0.59 -7.23 6.53
C MET A 127 -1.00 -8.47 5.75
N LYS A 128 -1.93 -8.31 4.82
CA LYS A 128 -2.40 -9.40 3.96
C LYS A 128 -2.60 -8.91 2.54
N GLY A 129 -2.37 -9.78 1.59
CA GLY A 129 -2.55 -9.44 0.18
C GLY A 129 -2.10 -10.56 -0.73
N THR A 130 -1.68 -10.16 -1.93
CA THR A 130 -1.22 -11.06 -2.98
C THR A 130 0.22 -10.78 -3.36
N ALA A 131 0.95 -11.83 -3.65
CA ALA A 131 2.30 -11.81 -4.19
C ALA A 131 2.25 -12.42 -5.59
N GLU A 132 2.59 -11.63 -6.58
CA GLU A 132 2.66 -12.07 -7.97
C GLU A 132 4.12 -12.14 -8.39
N THR A 133 4.57 -13.33 -8.74
CA THR A 133 5.94 -13.58 -9.16
C THR A 133 5.99 -13.82 -10.66
N GLU A 134 6.76 -13.02 -11.35
CA GLU A 134 7.09 -13.21 -12.75
C GLU A 134 8.48 -13.83 -12.87
N TRP A 135 8.54 -14.93 -13.60
CA TRP A 135 9.77 -15.65 -13.90
C TRP A 135 9.69 -16.32 -15.27
N SER A 136 10.69 -16.04 -16.13
CA SER A 136 10.75 -16.60 -17.50
C SER A 136 9.45 -16.45 -18.30
N GLY A 137 8.76 -15.31 -18.19
CA GLY A 137 7.49 -15.05 -18.89
C GLY A 137 6.28 -15.78 -18.29
N ASN A 138 6.45 -16.49 -17.19
CA ASN A 138 5.35 -17.10 -16.44
C ASN A 138 5.04 -16.28 -15.19
N THR A 139 3.76 -16.14 -14.89
CA THR A 139 3.27 -15.42 -13.72
C THR A 139 2.64 -16.40 -12.74
N HIS A 140 3.08 -16.34 -11.48
CA HIS A 140 2.54 -17.14 -10.39
C HIS A 140 1.99 -16.21 -9.31
N LYS A 141 0.73 -16.38 -8.98
CA LYS A 141 0.06 -15.61 -7.93
C LYS A 141 -0.15 -16.45 -6.67
N ARG A 142 0.18 -15.88 -5.52
CA ARG A 142 -0.01 -16.47 -4.20
C ARG A 142 -0.57 -15.43 -3.25
N ASP A 143 -1.24 -15.86 -2.22
CA ASP A 143 -1.56 -14.98 -1.11
C ASP A 143 -0.33 -14.78 -0.24
N PHE A 144 -0.27 -13.67 0.50
CA PHE A 144 0.73 -13.48 1.54
C PHE A 144 0.09 -12.91 2.80
N GLU A 145 0.72 -13.21 3.91
CA GLU A 145 0.45 -12.59 5.18
C GLU A 145 1.76 -12.17 5.85
N ALA A 146 1.73 -11.06 6.54
CA ALA A 146 2.84 -10.63 7.37
C ALA A 146 2.35 -10.14 8.73
N ARG A 147 3.17 -10.35 9.74
CA ARG A 147 2.91 -9.87 11.10
C ARG A 147 4.08 -9.03 11.59
N ARG A 148 3.75 -7.91 12.21
CA ARG A 148 4.75 -7.04 12.82
C ARG A 148 5.40 -7.75 14.01
N VAL A 149 6.71 -7.72 14.07
CA VAL A 149 7.47 -8.19 15.24
C VAL A 149 7.39 -7.09 16.29
N LYS A 150 6.92 -7.42 17.47
CA LYS A 150 7.00 -6.53 18.63
C LYS A 150 8.38 -6.70 19.26
N GLU A 151 9.10 -5.60 19.37
CA GLU A 151 10.35 -5.54 20.11
C GLU A 151 10.07 -5.50 21.61
#